data_dcc1fcd762c45ad54177c53f64d8470d
#
_entry.id   dcc1fcd762c45ad54177c53f64d8470d
#
_cell.length_a   1.000
_cell.length_b   1.000
_cell.length_c   1.000
_cell.angle_alpha   90.00
_cell.angle_beta   90.00
_cell.angle_gamma   90.00
#
_symmetry.space_group_name_H-M   'P 1'
#
loop_
_entity.id
_entity.type
_entity.pdbx_description
1 polymer ?
#
loop_
_entity_poly.entity_id
_entity_poly.type
_entity_poly.pdbx_seq_one_letter_code
_entity_poly.pdbx_strand_id
1 'polypeptide(L)'
;MTEQRKKGFTLVELVVVVCIVAILLVLTLPSYQGQLRKMRRSLGAAELLQVMMRQEQYFVDHKRYADTLTDLDFPGSPYAIDAQGNAGSALADDRIYLIELLLHEEAYTLHAIPQLGQSADRLCGTLSLDSMGIKRATGGSATRECW
;
A
#
# COMPACT_ATOMS: atom_id res chain seq x y z
N MET A 1 30.32 -55.68 8.54
CA MET A 1 29.58 -54.77 7.66
C MET A 1 28.14 -54.81 8.11
N THR A 2 27.68 -53.78 8.86
CA THR A 2 26.31 -53.69 9.34
C THR A 2 25.49 -52.92 8.31
N GLU A 3 24.67 -53.64 7.59
CA GLU A 3 23.71 -53.08 6.61
C GLU A 3 22.60 -52.28 7.36
N GLN A 4 22.68 -50.96 7.31
CA GLN A 4 21.64 -50.09 7.86
C GLN A 4 20.41 -50.21 6.97
N ARG A 5 19.39 -50.91 7.45
CA ARG A 5 18.05 -50.95 6.85
C ARG A 5 17.46 -49.54 6.81
N LYS A 6 17.38 -48.93 5.63
CA LYS A 6 16.66 -47.66 5.40
C LYS A 6 15.18 -47.93 5.67
N LYS A 7 14.66 -47.33 6.74
CA LYS A 7 13.21 -47.34 7.04
C LYS A 7 12.52 -46.42 6.04
N GLY A 8 11.63 -46.96 5.22
CA GLY A 8 10.79 -46.17 4.32
C GLY A 8 9.67 -45.46 5.10
N PHE A 9 9.24 -44.32 4.61
CA PHE A 9 8.08 -43.58 5.13
C PHE A 9 6.80 -44.42 4.96
N THR A 10 5.95 -44.43 5.98
CA THR A 10 4.64 -45.09 5.91
C THR A 10 3.62 -44.14 5.26
N LEU A 11 2.63 -44.67 4.55
CA LEU A 11 1.56 -43.91 3.94
C LEU A 11 0.77 -43.07 4.99
N VAL A 12 0.57 -43.64 6.17
CA VAL A 12 -0.09 -42.96 7.29
C VAL A 12 0.67 -41.75 7.78
N GLU A 13 2.02 -41.85 7.88
CA GLU A 13 2.88 -40.76 8.30
C GLU A 13 2.81 -39.58 7.30
N LEU A 14 2.78 -39.88 6.00
CA LEU A 14 2.63 -38.87 4.96
C LEU A 14 1.26 -38.17 5.03
N VAL A 15 0.16 -38.92 5.25
CA VAL A 15 -1.18 -38.35 5.40
C VAL A 15 -1.26 -37.44 6.62
N VAL A 16 -0.70 -37.86 7.76
CA VAL A 16 -0.69 -37.05 8.99
C VAL A 16 0.06 -35.74 8.77
N VAL A 17 1.23 -35.78 8.13
CA VAL A 17 2.03 -34.56 7.81
C VAL A 17 1.26 -33.61 6.91
N VAL A 18 0.61 -34.11 5.84
CA VAL A 18 -0.17 -33.27 4.93
C VAL A 18 -1.39 -32.66 5.66
N CYS A 19 -2.07 -33.39 6.55
CA CYS A 19 -3.16 -32.86 7.35
C CYS A 19 -2.70 -31.72 8.28
N ILE A 20 -1.56 -31.89 8.95
CA ILE A 20 -1.00 -30.84 9.83
C ILE A 20 -0.63 -29.59 9.01
N VAL A 21 0.04 -29.76 7.88
CA VAL A 21 0.41 -28.63 6.99
C VAL A 21 -0.85 -27.92 6.49
N ALA A 22 -1.89 -28.64 6.08
CA ALA A 22 -3.13 -28.05 5.63
C ALA A 22 -3.81 -27.19 6.70
N ILE A 23 -3.85 -27.66 7.96
CA ILE A 23 -4.41 -26.92 9.09
C ILE A 23 -3.60 -25.64 9.34
N LEU A 24 -2.27 -25.72 9.34
CA LEU A 24 -1.40 -24.56 9.55
C LEU A 24 -1.58 -23.51 8.44
N LEU A 25 -1.71 -23.92 7.18
CA LEU A 25 -1.94 -23.01 6.05
C LEU A 25 -3.26 -22.24 6.20
N VAL A 26 -4.33 -22.90 6.59
CA VAL A 26 -5.65 -22.23 6.79
C VAL A 26 -5.60 -21.14 7.86
N LEU A 27 -4.81 -21.33 8.91
CA LEU A 27 -4.68 -20.35 10.00
C LEU A 27 -3.75 -19.18 9.64
N THR A 28 -2.73 -19.39 8.80
CA THR A 28 -1.70 -18.38 8.49
C THR A 28 -2.11 -17.45 7.37
N LEU A 29 -2.84 -17.92 6.36
CA LEU A 29 -3.21 -17.13 5.18
C LEU A 29 -3.97 -15.83 5.48
N PRO A 30 -5.03 -15.80 6.31
CA PRO A 30 -5.76 -14.55 6.58
C PRO A 30 -4.92 -13.51 7.31
N SER A 31 -4.04 -13.94 8.21
CA SER A 31 -3.10 -13.05 8.92
C SER A 31 -2.08 -12.40 7.98
N TYR A 32 -1.56 -13.15 7.01
CA TYR A 32 -0.62 -12.66 6.00
C TYR A 32 -1.22 -11.55 5.12
N GLN A 33 -2.46 -11.73 4.66
CA GLN A 33 -3.15 -10.71 3.85
C GLN A 33 -3.36 -9.39 4.62
N GLY A 34 -3.66 -9.48 5.90
CA GLY A 34 -3.80 -8.31 6.76
C GLY A 34 -2.49 -7.51 6.88
N GLN A 35 -1.38 -8.21 7.09
CA GLN A 35 -0.05 -7.60 7.15
C GLN A 35 0.38 -7.00 5.81
N LEU A 36 0.08 -7.66 4.70
CA LEU A 36 0.38 -7.14 3.36
C LEU A 36 -0.37 -5.83 3.08
N ARG A 37 -1.67 -5.75 3.44
CA ARG A 37 -2.45 -4.51 3.30
C ARG A 37 -1.88 -3.38 4.15
N LYS A 38 -1.45 -3.67 5.39
CA LYS A 38 -0.83 -2.69 6.27
C LYS A 38 0.49 -2.16 5.70
N MET A 39 1.34 -3.04 5.16
CA MET A 39 2.59 -2.66 4.50
C MET A 39 2.33 -1.78 3.27
N ARG A 40 1.38 -2.15 2.42
CA ARG A 40 0.99 -1.35 1.25
C ARG A 40 0.43 0.01 1.64
N ARG A 41 -0.32 0.09 2.74
CA ARG A 41 -0.83 1.35 3.28
C ARG A 41 0.30 2.30 3.67
N SER A 42 1.36 1.80 4.30
CA SER A 42 2.52 2.63 4.64
C SER A 42 3.23 3.18 3.40
N LEU A 43 3.22 2.45 2.26
CA LEU A 43 3.72 2.98 0.98
C LEU A 43 2.86 4.14 0.49
N GLY A 44 1.53 4.00 0.51
CA GLY A 44 0.63 5.09 0.13
C GLY A 44 0.78 6.32 1.01
N ALA A 45 0.92 6.14 2.32
CA ALA A 45 1.15 7.24 3.27
C ALA A 45 2.52 7.92 3.03
N ALA A 46 3.57 7.15 2.78
CA ALA A 46 4.90 7.68 2.47
C ALA A 46 4.91 8.48 1.17
N GLU A 47 4.17 8.02 0.16
CA GLU A 47 4.05 8.72 -1.11
C GLU A 47 3.36 10.08 -0.96
N LEU A 48 2.27 10.16 -0.19
CA LEU A 48 1.61 11.44 0.09
C LEU A 48 2.56 12.43 0.79
N LEU A 49 3.40 11.96 1.72
CA LEU A 49 4.41 12.79 2.36
C LEU A 49 5.49 13.25 1.39
N GLN A 50 5.89 12.41 0.45
CA GLN A 50 6.85 12.76 -0.60
C GLN A 50 6.28 13.84 -1.53
N VAL A 51 5.02 13.70 -1.96
CA VAL A 51 4.35 14.73 -2.77
C VAL A 51 4.25 16.05 -1.99
N MET A 52 3.86 15.99 -0.70
CA MET A 52 3.81 17.17 0.16
C MET A 52 5.16 17.88 0.21
N MET A 53 6.27 17.17 0.43
CA MET A 53 7.61 17.78 0.45
C MET A 53 7.96 18.46 -0.88
N ARG A 54 7.60 17.89 -2.02
CA ARG A 54 7.81 18.51 -3.34
C ARG A 54 6.92 19.73 -3.55
N GLN A 55 5.68 19.71 -3.06
CA GLN A 55 4.79 20.88 -3.09
C GLN A 55 5.36 22.03 -2.26
N GLU A 56 5.89 21.78 -1.08
CA GLU A 56 6.53 22.80 -0.26
C GLU A 56 7.78 23.38 -0.93
N GLN A 57 8.60 22.53 -1.53
CA GLN A 57 9.76 22.99 -2.30
C GLN A 57 9.34 23.86 -3.51
N TYR A 58 8.34 23.43 -4.26
CA TYR A 58 7.79 24.19 -5.38
C TYR A 58 7.26 25.56 -4.93
N PHE A 59 6.57 25.60 -3.78
CA PHE A 59 6.07 26.85 -3.20
C PHE A 59 7.18 27.82 -2.80
N VAL A 60 8.30 27.33 -2.28
CA VAL A 60 9.47 28.19 -1.97
C VAL A 60 9.98 28.91 -3.21
N ASP A 61 10.02 28.19 -4.34
CA ASP A 61 10.58 28.71 -5.60
C ASP A 61 9.58 29.59 -6.36
N HIS A 62 8.28 29.22 -6.39
CA HIS A 62 7.26 29.83 -7.25
C HIS A 62 6.24 30.70 -6.51
N LYS A 63 6.23 30.68 -5.15
CA LYS A 63 5.27 31.38 -4.28
C LYS A 63 3.80 30.97 -4.51
N ARG A 64 3.60 29.79 -5.09
CA ARG A 64 2.31 29.11 -5.28
C ARG A 64 2.53 27.60 -5.27
N TYR A 65 1.51 26.84 -4.99
CA TYR A 65 1.55 25.39 -5.15
C TYR A 65 1.47 24.98 -6.63
N ALA A 66 2.01 23.82 -6.95
CA ALA A 66 1.92 23.24 -8.28
C ALA A 66 0.48 22.82 -8.60
N ASP A 67 0.03 23.09 -9.81
CA ASP A 67 -1.35 22.77 -10.25
C ASP A 67 -1.50 21.28 -10.56
N THR A 68 -0.42 20.62 -10.94
CA THR A 68 -0.43 19.21 -11.32
C THR A 68 0.74 18.45 -10.67
N LEU A 69 0.60 17.13 -10.54
CA LEU A 69 1.67 16.27 -10.05
C LEU A 69 2.85 16.19 -11.04
N THR A 70 2.60 16.44 -12.32
CA THR A 70 3.67 16.51 -13.35
C THR A 70 4.56 17.72 -13.18
N ASP A 71 4.07 18.82 -12.64
CA ASP A 71 4.89 20.00 -12.30
C ASP A 71 5.87 19.72 -11.15
N LEU A 72 5.65 18.63 -10.42
CA LEU A 72 6.48 18.12 -9.34
C LEU A 72 7.38 16.94 -9.77
N ASP A 73 7.56 16.72 -11.08
CA ASP A 73 8.33 15.62 -11.69
C ASP A 73 7.77 14.21 -11.38
N PHE A 74 6.45 14.07 -11.15
CA PHE A 74 5.80 12.79 -11.12
C PHE A 74 5.33 12.35 -12.51
N PRO A 75 5.17 11.03 -12.75
CA PRO A 75 4.93 10.50 -14.11
C PRO A 75 3.56 10.81 -14.69
N GLY A 76 2.64 11.38 -13.90
CA GLY A 76 1.28 11.74 -14.32
C GLY A 76 0.52 12.52 -13.26
N SER A 77 -0.64 13.05 -13.61
CA SER A 77 -1.56 13.71 -12.68
C SER A 77 -3.01 13.34 -13.05
N PRO A 78 -3.59 12.28 -12.41
CA PRO A 78 -3.03 11.42 -11.38
C PRO A 78 -1.98 10.42 -11.88
N TYR A 79 -1.26 9.77 -10.95
CA TYR A 79 -0.39 8.63 -11.21
C TYR A 79 -0.63 7.51 -10.19
N ALA A 80 -0.09 6.32 -10.46
CA ALA A 80 -0.24 5.19 -9.55
C ALA A 80 1.11 4.75 -8.95
N ILE A 81 1.06 4.07 -7.81
CA ILE A 81 2.20 3.35 -7.25
C ILE A 81 1.90 1.85 -7.21
N ASP A 82 2.96 1.05 -7.42
CA ASP A 82 2.93 -0.41 -7.32
C ASP A 82 3.20 -0.90 -5.88
N ALA A 83 3.22 -2.23 -5.69
CA ALA A 83 3.49 -2.86 -4.39
C ALA A 83 4.94 -2.71 -3.91
N GLN A 84 5.84 -2.20 -4.72
CA GLN A 84 7.23 -1.87 -4.42
C GLN A 84 7.41 -0.37 -4.12
N GLY A 85 6.35 0.44 -4.34
CA GLY A 85 6.40 1.89 -4.18
C GLY A 85 6.92 2.64 -5.41
N ASN A 86 7.02 1.97 -6.57
CA ASN A 86 7.42 2.66 -7.79
C ASN A 86 6.24 3.43 -8.38
N ALA A 87 6.50 4.70 -8.74
CA ALA A 87 5.53 5.54 -9.42
C ALA A 87 5.44 5.19 -10.92
N GLY A 88 4.22 5.11 -11.44
CA GLY A 88 3.95 4.74 -12.83
C GLY A 88 2.61 5.25 -13.33
N SER A 89 2.17 4.73 -14.47
CA SER A 89 0.91 5.11 -15.10
C SER A 89 -0.30 4.86 -14.17
N ALA A 90 -1.24 5.80 -14.17
CA ALA A 90 -2.51 5.66 -13.46
C ALA A 90 -3.33 4.41 -13.89
N LEU A 91 -3.04 3.85 -15.04
CA LEU A 91 -3.71 2.66 -15.61
C LEU A 91 -2.90 1.37 -15.45
N ALA A 92 -1.77 1.38 -14.72
CA ALA A 92 -0.95 0.19 -14.51
C ALA A 92 -1.76 -0.95 -13.87
N ASP A 93 -1.55 -2.19 -14.32
CA ASP A 93 -2.32 -3.36 -13.88
C ASP A 93 -1.93 -3.87 -12.49
N ASP A 94 -0.78 -3.45 -11.98
CA ASP A 94 -0.21 -3.82 -10.68
C ASP A 94 -0.32 -2.71 -9.62
N ARG A 95 -1.05 -1.64 -9.93
CA ARG A 95 -1.24 -0.48 -9.04
C ARG A 95 -1.92 -0.86 -7.72
N ILE A 96 -1.40 -0.34 -6.63
CA ILE A 96 -2.00 -0.48 -5.30
C ILE A 96 -2.70 0.80 -4.83
N TYR A 97 -2.18 1.97 -5.20
CA TYR A 97 -2.78 3.27 -4.93
C TYR A 97 -2.74 4.16 -6.16
N LEU A 98 -3.79 4.95 -6.35
CA LEU A 98 -3.83 6.09 -7.25
C LEU A 98 -3.58 7.34 -6.42
N ILE A 99 -2.63 8.17 -6.84
CA ILE A 99 -2.26 9.41 -6.17
C ILE A 99 -2.86 10.58 -6.93
N GLU A 100 -3.66 11.37 -6.23
CA GLU A 100 -4.36 12.53 -6.78
C GLU A 100 -4.03 13.80 -6.00
N LEU A 101 -3.95 14.90 -6.72
CA LEU A 101 -3.81 16.25 -6.20
C LEU A 101 -5.10 17.02 -6.49
N LEU A 102 -5.72 17.55 -5.45
CA LEU A 102 -6.83 18.50 -5.55
C LEU A 102 -6.35 19.86 -5.07
N LEU A 103 -6.28 20.82 -6.00
CA LEU A 103 -5.91 22.18 -5.68
C LEU A 103 -7.14 22.98 -5.22
N HIS A 104 -6.95 23.80 -4.21
CA HIS A 104 -7.86 24.84 -3.73
C HIS A 104 -7.17 26.20 -3.92
N GLU A 105 -7.83 27.31 -3.68
CA GLU A 105 -7.29 28.65 -3.97
C GLU A 105 -5.84 28.86 -3.47
N GLU A 106 -5.58 28.60 -2.20
CA GLU A 106 -4.24 28.75 -1.58
C GLU A 106 -3.79 27.50 -0.82
N ALA A 107 -4.42 26.36 -1.10
CA ALA A 107 -4.19 25.10 -0.40
C ALA A 107 -4.32 23.92 -1.36
N TYR A 108 -3.90 22.74 -0.92
CA TYR A 108 -4.12 21.50 -1.65
C TYR A 108 -4.54 20.36 -0.72
N THR A 109 -5.12 19.35 -1.29
CA THR A 109 -5.35 18.05 -0.64
C THR A 109 -4.83 16.94 -1.54
N LEU A 110 -4.06 16.05 -0.96
CA LEU A 110 -3.54 14.84 -1.60
C LEU A 110 -4.39 13.65 -1.21
N HIS A 111 -4.65 12.76 -2.16
CA HIS A 111 -5.35 11.50 -1.92
C HIS A 111 -4.52 10.32 -2.39
N ALA A 112 -4.45 9.27 -1.57
CA ALA A 112 -4.03 7.95 -1.97
C ALA A 112 -5.26 7.03 -1.96
N ILE A 113 -5.78 6.75 -3.14
CA ILE A 113 -7.01 5.99 -3.37
C ILE A 113 -6.63 4.53 -3.59
N PRO A 114 -7.03 3.58 -2.72
CA PRO A 114 -6.66 2.18 -2.87
C PRO A 114 -7.25 1.58 -4.14
N GLN A 115 -6.43 0.83 -4.86
CA GLN A 115 -6.75 0.21 -6.15
C GLN A 115 -6.70 -1.32 -6.06
N LEU A 116 -7.36 -1.99 -6.99
CA LEU A 116 -7.30 -3.44 -7.15
C LEU A 116 -7.41 -4.21 -5.81
N GLY A 117 -6.47 -5.10 -5.51
CA GLY A 117 -6.47 -5.88 -4.26
C GLY A 117 -6.36 -5.03 -2.98
N GLN A 118 -5.84 -3.80 -3.06
CA GLN A 118 -5.77 -2.87 -1.93
C GLN A 118 -7.14 -2.23 -1.62
N SER A 119 -8.07 -2.17 -2.57
CA SER A 119 -9.43 -1.66 -2.33
C SER A 119 -10.23 -2.48 -1.30
N ALA A 120 -9.77 -3.69 -0.98
CA ALA A 120 -10.29 -4.49 0.13
C ALA A 120 -9.89 -3.97 1.53
N ASP A 121 -9.05 -2.92 1.62
CA ASP A 121 -8.67 -2.26 2.88
C ASP A 121 -9.77 -1.30 3.35
N ARG A 122 -10.91 -1.85 3.77
CA ARG A 122 -12.05 -1.08 4.27
C ARG A 122 -11.81 -0.44 5.64
N LEU A 123 -10.77 -0.87 6.34
CA LEU A 123 -10.43 -0.31 7.65
C LEU A 123 -9.94 1.14 7.52
N CYS A 124 -9.15 1.42 6.50
CA CYS A 124 -8.57 2.75 6.30
C CYS A 124 -9.07 3.43 5.02
N GLY A 125 -9.36 2.70 3.95
CA GLY A 125 -9.87 3.25 2.71
C GLY A 125 -8.88 4.24 2.07
N THR A 126 -9.39 5.36 1.56
CA THR A 126 -8.59 6.44 1.00
C THR A 126 -7.88 7.22 2.10
N LEU A 127 -6.57 7.37 1.96
CA LEU A 127 -5.77 8.25 2.82
C LEU A 127 -5.76 9.65 2.20
N SER A 128 -5.83 10.69 3.02
CA SER A 128 -5.71 12.07 2.57
C SER A 128 -4.81 12.90 3.48
N LEU A 129 -4.05 13.80 2.86
CA LEU A 129 -3.12 14.71 3.50
C LEU A 129 -3.32 16.10 2.90
N ASP A 130 -3.62 17.09 3.73
CA ASP A 130 -3.77 18.47 3.27
C ASP A 130 -2.47 19.28 3.44
N SER A 131 -2.46 20.49 2.87
CA SER A 131 -1.31 21.42 2.94
C SER A 131 -0.91 21.84 4.35
N MET A 132 -1.76 21.65 5.34
CA MET A 132 -1.45 21.88 6.75
C MET A 132 -0.90 20.64 7.45
N GLY A 133 -0.70 19.53 6.72
CA GLY A 133 -0.24 18.26 7.27
C GLY A 133 -1.30 17.45 8.03
N ILE A 134 -2.58 17.81 7.89
CA ILE A 134 -3.68 17.09 8.56
C ILE A 134 -3.95 15.80 7.81
N LYS A 135 -3.82 14.69 8.51
CA LYS A 135 -4.02 13.33 8.02
C LYS A 135 -5.45 12.88 8.25
N ARG A 136 -6.06 12.24 7.25
CA ARG A 136 -7.39 11.63 7.35
C ARG A 136 -7.41 10.27 6.65
N ALA A 137 -8.41 9.46 6.99
CA ALA A 137 -8.72 8.19 6.33
C ALA A 137 -10.24 8.05 6.24
N THR A 138 -10.74 7.46 5.16
CA THR A 138 -12.19 7.31 4.92
C THR A 138 -12.77 6.03 5.47
N GLY A 139 -11.92 5.10 5.96
CA GLY A 139 -12.36 3.81 6.51
C GLY A 139 -12.92 3.90 7.93
N GLY A 140 -13.29 2.73 8.46
CA GLY A 140 -13.91 2.62 9.78
C GLY A 140 -12.96 2.71 10.97
N SER A 141 -11.64 2.65 10.77
CA SER A 141 -10.63 2.74 11.83
C SER A 141 -10.25 4.19 12.14
N ALA A 142 -9.72 4.40 13.35
CA ALA A 142 -9.17 5.71 13.71
C ALA A 142 -8.01 6.09 12.78
N THR A 143 -7.95 7.36 12.37
CA THR A 143 -6.92 7.87 11.43
C THR A 143 -5.49 7.49 11.86
N ARG A 144 -5.18 7.56 13.16
CA ARG A 144 -3.86 7.20 13.72
C ARG A 144 -3.43 5.73 13.48
N GLU A 145 -4.38 4.85 13.19
CA GLU A 145 -4.10 3.43 12.89
C GLU A 145 -3.82 3.22 11.40
N CYS A 146 -4.15 4.21 10.59
CA CYS A 146 -4.05 4.17 9.13
C CYS A 146 -2.80 4.88 8.59
N TRP A 147 -2.15 5.70 9.42
CA TRP A 147 -1.01 6.54 9.06
C TRP A 147 0.28 6.17 9.79
#